data_6a5f1d126bb2ac79c2d0d346f9efced9
#
_entry.id   6a5f1d126bb2ac79c2d0d346f9efced9
#
_cell.length_a   1.000
_cell.length_b   1.000
_cell.length_c   1.000
_cell.angle_alpha   90.00
_cell.angle_beta   90.00
_cell.angle_gamma   90.00
#
_symmetry.space_group_name_H-M   'P 1'
#
loop_
_entity.id
_entity.type
_entity.pdbx_description
1 polymer ?
#
loop_
_entity_poly.entity_id
_entity_poly.type
_entity_poly.pdbx_seq_one_letter_code
_entity_poly.pdbx_strand_id
1 'polypeptide(L)'
;MTVREVLFMYSVARQAYERFVSICGNPEQARNAVALLVWLDQGTVSAIHHVPSISPAAVATVAAEANGILECLRHQEAMLPAIPLISALCQDGNVDPRFFAFHQDLVVRGVAEILDGVGKLIFDDRLHVLLRRYQTGLVGNPPELMAPYSSEPVSVPEDCRSMFITFSKGMPIDREEIFEYFKQKWGDCVVRVLMEKTSCGNAPMYGRIIFKSEAFVRLVLNGERLVKIIIGNCQIWLRKYVPRPTND
;
A
#
# COMPACT_ATOMS: atom_id res chain seq x y z
N MET A 1 2.06 -20.47 -15.66
CA MET A 1 3.11 -19.43 -15.51
C MET A 1 3.87 -19.69 -14.22
N THR A 2 5.19 -19.68 -14.27
CA THR A 2 6.07 -19.90 -13.10
C THR A 2 6.40 -18.56 -12.42
N VAL A 3 6.86 -18.63 -11.16
CA VAL A 3 7.35 -17.45 -10.41
C VAL A 3 8.44 -16.73 -11.21
N ARG A 4 9.38 -17.47 -11.83
CA ARG A 4 10.42 -16.92 -12.70
C ARG A 4 9.86 -16.06 -13.84
N GLU A 5 8.86 -16.57 -14.54
CA GLU A 5 8.24 -15.84 -15.66
C GLU A 5 7.55 -14.54 -15.19
N VAL A 6 6.88 -14.59 -14.04
CA VAL A 6 6.30 -13.37 -13.43
C VAL A 6 7.37 -12.36 -13.08
N LEU A 7 8.49 -12.79 -12.46
CA LEU A 7 9.60 -11.89 -12.13
C LEU A 7 10.20 -11.22 -13.37
N PHE A 8 10.26 -11.94 -14.51
CA PHE A 8 10.69 -11.34 -15.78
C PHE A 8 9.69 -10.32 -16.32
N MET A 9 8.39 -10.63 -16.28
CA MET A 9 7.34 -9.70 -16.73
C MET A 9 7.36 -8.38 -15.95
N TYR A 10 7.61 -8.45 -14.64
CA TYR A 10 7.66 -7.29 -13.76
C TYR A 10 9.08 -6.78 -13.46
N SER A 11 10.06 -7.11 -14.31
CA SER A 11 11.46 -6.68 -14.13
C SER A 11 11.62 -5.16 -14.12
N VAL A 12 10.81 -4.45 -14.93
CA VAL A 12 10.79 -2.97 -14.95
C VAL A 12 10.25 -2.40 -13.64
N ALA A 13 9.18 -3.00 -13.10
CA ALA A 13 8.63 -2.59 -11.79
C ALA A 13 9.65 -2.81 -10.67
N ARG A 14 10.43 -3.91 -10.73
CA ARG A 14 11.54 -4.16 -9.80
C ARG A 14 12.63 -3.09 -9.90
N GLN A 15 13.06 -2.75 -11.11
CA GLN A 15 14.04 -1.70 -11.33
C GLN A 15 13.55 -0.33 -10.81
N ALA A 16 12.28 -0.01 -11.06
CA ALA A 16 11.66 1.21 -10.51
C ALA A 16 11.69 1.19 -8.97
N TYR A 17 11.36 0.09 -8.34
CA TYR A 17 11.39 -0.08 -6.89
C TYR A 17 12.81 0.15 -6.33
N GLU A 18 13.83 -0.48 -6.89
CA GLU A 18 15.22 -0.33 -6.47
C GLU A 18 15.68 1.14 -6.59
N ARG A 19 15.27 1.84 -7.65
CA ARG A 19 15.56 3.28 -7.83
C ARG A 19 14.82 4.14 -6.80
N PHE A 20 13.55 3.86 -6.52
CA PHE A 20 12.78 4.61 -5.54
C PHE A 20 13.36 4.43 -4.13
N VAL A 21 13.71 3.20 -3.75
CA VAL A 21 14.35 2.93 -2.46
C VAL A 21 15.68 3.69 -2.32
N SER A 22 16.50 3.70 -3.39
CA SER A 22 17.81 4.38 -3.36
C SER A 22 17.69 5.90 -3.23
N ILE A 23 16.60 6.49 -3.69
CA ILE A 23 16.37 7.95 -3.68
C ILE A 23 15.58 8.39 -2.45
N CYS A 24 14.48 7.69 -2.11
CA CYS A 24 13.57 8.09 -1.04
C CYS A 24 13.98 7.55 0.34
N GLY A 25 14.80 6.51 0.38
CA GLY A 25 15.28 5.91 1.64
C GLY A 25 14.19 5.18 2.47
N ASN A 26 12.93 5.17 2.02
CA ASN A 26 11.83 4.49 2.69
C ASN A 26 11.26 3.36 1.80
N PRO A 27 11.59 2.08 2.09
CA PRO A 27 11.15 0.95 1.27
C PRO A 27 9.63 0.76 1.21
N GLU A 28 8.89 1.10 2.27
CA GLU A 28 7.43 0.97 2.28
C GLU A 28 6.77 2.02 1.37
N GLN A 29 7.23 3.27 1.41
CA GLN A 29 6.75 4.31 0.49
C GLN A 29 7.11 3.97 -0.96
N ALA A 30 8.34 3.51 -1.21
CA ALA A 30 8.77 3.07 -2.54
C ALA A 30 7.89 1.93 -3.07
N ARG A 31 7.58 0.95 -2.21
CA ARG A 31 6.68 -0.17 -2.54
C ARG A 31 5.29 0.31 -2.93
N ASN A 32 4.68 1.16 -2.11
CA ASN A 32 3.34 1.66 -2.36
C ASN A 32 3.29 2.54 -3.63
N ALA A 33 4.28 3.39 -3.83
CA ALA A 33 4.40 4.22 -5.03
C ALA A 33 4.56 3.37 -6.31
N VAL A 34 5.41 2.35 -6.28
CA VAL A 34 5.56 1.42 -7.41
C VAL A 34 4.29 0.61 -7.64
N ALA A 35 3.61 0.16 -6.58
CA ALA A 35 2.33 -0.54 -6.73
C ALA A 35 1.26 0.33 -7.39
N LEU A 36 1.21 1.63 -7.07
CA LEU A 36 0.35 2.60 -7.76
C LEU A 36 0.69 2.69 -9.26
N LEU A 37 1.98 2.80 -9.62
CA LEU A 37 2.39 2.87 -11.01
C LEU A 37 2.12 1.56 -11.78
N VAL A 38 2.30 0.40 -11.15
CA VAL A 38 1.94 -0.90 -11.73
C VAL A 38 0.44 -1.01 -11.95
N TRP A 39 -0.37 -0.51 -11.01
CA TRP A 39 -1.81 -0.49 -11.17
C TRP A 39 -2.24 0.41 -12.33
N LEU A 40 -1.66 1.60 -12.46
CA LEU A 40 -1.91 2.49 -13.62
C LEU A 40 -1.56 1.82 -14.95
N ASP A 41 -0.46 1.07 -15.00
CA ASP A 41 0.00 0.37 -16.20
C ASP A 41 -1.00 -0.70 -16.69
N GLN A 42 -1.78 -1.30 -15.80
CA GLN A 42 -2.85 -2.24 -16.17
C GLN A 42 -4.00 -1.58 -16.95
N GLY A 43 -4.14 -0.27 -16.83
CA GLY A 43 -5.16 0.54 -17.50
C GLY A 43 -4.74 1.17 -18.83
N THR A 44 -3.70 0.67 -19.53
CA THR A 44 -3.12 1.22 -20.78
C THR A 44 -2.11 2.35 -20.60
N VAL A 45 -1.68 2.63 -19.40
CA VAL A 45 -0.81 3.78 -19.10
C VAL A 45 0.61 3.33 -18.77
N SER A 46 1.55 3.47 -19.68
CA SER A 46 2.92 2.94 -19.58
C SER A 46 3.89 3.72 -18.68
N ALA A 47 3.39 4.42 -17.63
CA ALA A 47 4.22 5.29 -16.80
C ALA A 47 5.42 4.59 -16.16
N ILE A 48 5.23 3.36 -15.65
CA ILE A 48 6.29 2.62 -14.97
C ILE A 48 7.44 2.23 -15.90
N HIS A 49 7.18 2.01 -17.18
CA HIS A 49 8.18 1.62 -18.17
C HIS A 49 9.20 2.71 -18.45
N HIS A 50 8.86 3.97 -18.17
CA HIS A 50 9.77 5.11 -18.35
C HIS A 50 10.68 5.35 -17.14
N VAL A 51 10.32 4.86 -15.96
CA VAL A 51 11.08 5.10 -14.70
C VAL A 51 12.55 4.66 -14.80
N PRO A 52 12.93 3.53 -15.41
CA PRO A 52 14.35 3.17 -15.53
C PRO A 52 15.18 4.11 -16.40
N SER A 53 14.58 4.82 -17.35
CA SER A 53 15.28 5.65 -18.35
C SER A 53 15.36 7.14 -18.02
N ILE A 54 14.56 7.63 -17.06
CA ILE A 54 14.56 9.05 -16.67
C ILE A 54 15.68 9.37 -15.66
N SER A 55 16.01 10.66 -15.54
CA SER A 55 17.07 11.13 -14.64
C SER A 55 16.74 10.83 -13.15
N PRO A 56 17.75 10.75 -12.26
CA PRO A 56 17.50 10.57 -10.83
C PRO A 56 16.60 11.65 -10.22
N ALA A 57 16.73 12.90 -10.67
CA ALA A 57 15.86 13.99 -10.22
C ALA A 57 14.41 13.77 -10.65
N ALA A 58 14.17 13.33 -11.89
CA ALA A 58 12.83 12.99 -12.38
C ALA A 58 12.26 11.78 -11.62
N VAL A 59 13.05 10.77 -11.32
CA VAL A 59 12.62 9.63 -10.48
C VAL A 59 12.18 10.09 -9.09
N ALA A 60 12.93 11.00 -8.46
CA ALA A 60 12.56 11.56 -7.16
C ALA A 60 11.22 12.31 -7.23
N THR A 61 10.99 13.06 -8.31
CA THR A 61 9.72 13.77 -8.52
C THR A 61 8.56 12.79 -8.74
N VAL A 62 8.73 11.76 -9.58
CA VAL A 62 7.70 10.72 -9.78
C VAL A 62 7.35 10.01 -8.47
N ALA A 63 8.36 9.67 -7.67
CA ALA A 63 8.15 9.05 -6.37
C ALA A 63 7.40 9.99 -5.40
N ALA A 64 7.74 11.29 -5.39
CA ALA A 64 7.05 12.29 -4.58
C ALA A 64 5.60 12.50 -5.04
N GLU A 65 5.35 12.57 -6.34
CA GLU A 65 4.00 12.67 -6.92
C GLU A 65 3.14 11.45 -6.56
N ALA A 66 3.68 10.23 -6.71
CA ALA A 66 2.98 9.00 -6.36
C ALA A 66 2.66 8.95 -4.86
N ASN A 67 3.61 9.31 -4.00
CA ASN A 67 3.36 9.42 -2.56
C ASN A 67 2.35 10.51 -2.24
N GLY A 68 2.37 11.65 -2.93
CA GLY A 68 1.38 12.72 -2.79
C GLY A 68 -0.05 12.24 -3.10
N ILE A 69 -0.21 11.42 -4.15
CA ILE A 69 -1.51 10.78 -4.45
C ILE A 69 -1.95 9.89 -3.28
N LEU A 70 -1.07 9.01 -2.79
CA LEU A 70 -1.40 8.10 -1.68
C LEU A 70 -1.73 8.85 -0.38
N GLU A 71 -1.03 9.95 -0.10
CA GLU A 71 -1.33 10.84 1.03
C GLU A 71 -2.70 11.51 0.88
N CYS A 72 -3.02 12.02 -0.31
CA CYS A 72 -4.34 12.58 -0.60
C CYS A 72 -5.46 11.55 -0.41
N LEU A 73 -5.23 10.29 -0.80
CA LEU A 73 -6.16 9.19 -0.54
C LEU A 73 -6.32 8.89 0.96
N ARG A 74 -5.26 9.07 1.76
CA ARG A 74 -5.28 8.87 3.22
C ARG A 74 -5.97 10.00 3.96
N HIS A 75 -5.68 11.25 3.59
CA HIS A 75 -6.22 12.45 4.24
C HIS A 75 -7.48 12.97 3.51
N GLN A 76 -8.32 13.69 4.24
CA GLN A 76 -9.50 14.36 3.65
C GLN A 76 -9.15 15.76 3.06
N GLU A 77 -7.90 15.97 2.68
CA GLU A 77 -7.49 17.29 2.20
C GLU A 77 -8.13 17.60 0.85
N ALA A 78 -8.69 18.79 0.74
CA ALA A 78 -9.36 19.27 -0.47
C ALA A 78 -8.36 19.61 -1.61
N MET A 79 -7.07 19.65 -1.33
CA MET A 79 -6.05 19.97 -2.33
C MET A 79 -5.52 18.69 -2.97
N LEU A 80 -5.80 18.57 -4.25
CA LEU A 80 -5.22 17.52 -5.09
C LEU A 80 -3.74 17.79 -5.33
N PRO A 81 -2.84 16.80 -5.22
CA PRO A 81 -1.43 16.97 -5.50
C PRO A 81 -1.23 17.29 -6.99
N ALA A 82 -0.29 18.18 -7.29
CA ALA A 82 0.17 18.33 -8.66
C ALA A 82 0.98 17.09 -9.06
N ILE A 83 0.69 16.50 -10.21
CA ILE A 83 1.33 15.28 -10.72
C ILE A 83 1.83 15.46 -12.17
N PRO A 84 2.57 16.54 -12.50
CA PRO A 84 2.93 16.86 -13.87
C PRO A 84 3.77 15.77 -14.54
N LEU A 85 4.68 15.10 -13.81
CA LEU A 85 5.51 14.04 -14.38
C LEU A 85 4.73 12.75 -14.59
N ILE A 86 3.94 12.31 -13.61
CA ILE A 86 3.09 11.13 -13.77
C ILE A 86 2.14 11.36 -14.95
N SER A 87 1.49 12.52 -15.04
CA SER A 87 0.61 12.86 -16.17
C SER A 87 1.36 12.87 -17.51
N ALA A 88 2.59 13.37 -17.55
CA ALA A 88 3.40 13.39 -18.77
C ALA A 88 3.88 11.99 -19.21
N LEU A 89 4.16 11.11 -18.25
CA LEU A 89 4.57 9.72 -18.51
C LEU A 89 3.38 8.85 -18.94
N CYS A 90 2.18 9.23 -18.54
CA CYS A 90 0.92 8.62 -18.97
C CYS A 90 0.53 9.21 -20.33
N GLN A 91 1.00 8.64 -21.41
CA GLN A 91 0.90 9.18 -22.78
C GLN A 91 -0.52 9.52 -23.26
N ASP A 92 -1.56 8.95 -22.66
CA ASP A 92 -2.95 9.14 -23.04
C ASP A 92 -3.65 10.38 -22.42
N GLY A 93 -2.94 11.20 -21.66
CA GLY A 93 -3.44 12.48 -21.13
C GLY A 93 -4.62 12.43 -20.15
N ASN A 94 -5.13 11.24 -19.83
CA ASN A 94 -6.32 11.04 -19.01
C ASN A 94 -6.05 10.91 -17.52
N VAL A 95 -4.78 10.86 -17.11
CA VAL A 95 -4.40 10.74 -15.70
C VAL A 95 -4.12 12.13 -15.14
N ASP A 96 -5.12 12.71 -14.54
CA ASP A 96 -5.02 13.98 -13.82
C ASP A 96 -5.32 13.78 -12.31
N PRO A 97 -5.02 14.77 -11.45
CA PRO A 97 -5.32 14.67 -10.02
C PRO A 97 -6.79 14.37 -9.70
N ARG A 98 -7.73 14.83 -10.53
CA ARG A 98 -9.18 14.64 -10.32
C ARG A 98 -9.58 13.18 -10.46
N PHE A 99 -8.91 12.43 -11.35
CA PHE A 99 -9.13 11.00 -11.50
C PHE A 99 -8.97 10.27 -10.16
N PHE A 100 -7.90 10.55 -9.43
CA PHE A 100 -7.63 9.93 -8.13
C PHE A 100 -8.64 10.35 -7.05
N ALA A 101 -9.09 11.60 -7.08
CA ALA A 101 -10.08 12.09 -6.12
C ALA A 101 -11.47 11.48 -6.34
N PHE A 102 -11.89 11.32 -7.61
CA PHE A 102 -13.20 10.74 -7.94
C PHE A 102 -13.26 9.22 -7.81
N HIS A 103 -12.12 8.53 -7.93
CA HIS A 103 -12.04 7.07 -7.96
C HIS A 103 -11.22 6.49 -6.80
N GLN A 104 -11.29 7.12 -5.60
CA GLN A 104 -10.47 6.73 -4.45
C GLN A 104 -10.56 5.24 -4.10
N ASP A 105 -11.77 4.70 -4.01
CA ASP A 105 -12.00 3.29 -3.69
C ASP A 105 -11.43 2.34 -4.75
N LEU A 106 -11.53 2.71 -6.03
CA LEU A 106 -10.96 1.96 -7.14
C LEU A 106 -9.43 1.95 -7.07
N VAL A 107 -8.82 3.13 -6.84
CA VAL A 107 -7.36 3.27 -6.74
C VAL A 107 -6.82 2.46 -5.57
N VAL A 108 -7.39 2.64 -4.38
CA VAL A 108 -6.92 1.96 -3.16
C VAL A 108 -7.07 0.44 -3.29
N ARG A 109 -8.22 -0.02 -3.81
CA ARG A 109 -8.45 -1.45 -4.04
C ARG A 109 -7.47 -2.02 -5.05
N GLY A 110 -7.27 -1.34 -6.19
CA GLY A 110 -6.35 -1.81 -7.21
C GLY A 110 -4.90 -1.83 -6.73
N VAL A 111 -4.44 -0.82 -5.99
CA VAL A 111 -3.10 -0.82 -5.39
C VAL A 111 -2.97 -1.94 -4.34
N ALA A 112 -4.01 -2.18 -3.52
CA ALA A 112 -4.01 -3.28 -2.57
C ALA A 112 -3.94 -4.66 -3.26
N GLU A 113 -4.64 -4.84 -4.38
CA GLU A 113 -4.57 -6.06 -5.20
C GLU A 113 -3.17 -6.29 -5.77
N ILE A 114 -2.48 -5.24 -6.24
CA ILE A 114 -1.08 -5.34 -6.64
C ILE A 114 -0.20 -5.77 -5.48
N LEU A 115 -0.33 -5.13 -4.32
CA LEU A 115 0.48 -5.43 -3.13
C LEU A 115 0.26 -6.85 -2.60
N ASP A 116 -0.95 -7.35 -2.62
CA ASP A 116 -1.31 -8.70 -2.17
C ASP A 116 -1.03 -9.80 -3.21
N GLY A 117 -0.98 -9.43 -4.47
CA GLY A 117 -0.70 -10.32 -5.59
C GLY A 117 0.76 -10.30 -6.04
N VAL A 118 1.01 -9.76 -7.23
CA VAL A 118 2.34 -9.73 -7.88
C VAL A 118 3.37 -8.93 -7.09
N GLY A 119 2.95 -7.97 -6.28
CA GLY A 119 3.82 -7.19 -5.41
C GLY A 119 4.62 -8.04 -4.44
N LYS A 120 4.07 -9.17 -3.99
CA LYS A 120 4.81 -10.13 -3.15
C LYS A 120 6.07 -10.66 -3.83
N LEU A 121 6.06 -10.78 -5.15
CA LEU A 121 7.22 -11.20 -5.94
C LEU A 121 8.10 -10.00 -6.31
N ILE A 122 7.51 -8.90 -6.76
CA ILE A 122 8.24 -7.69 -7.19
C ILE A 122 9.14 -7.17 -6.06
N PHE A 123 8.64 -7.18 -4.82
CA PHE A 123 9.30 -6.58 -3.66
C PHE A 123 10.06 -7.58 -2.78
N ASP A 124 10.16 -8.86 -3.18
CA ASP A 124 10.93 -9.88 -2.46
C ASP A 124 12.39 -9.87 -2.90
N ASP A 125 13.25 -9.30 -2.05
CA ASP A 125 14.69 -9.21 -2.31
C ASP A 125 15.35 -10.57 -2.42
N ARG A 126 14.89 -11.58 -1.68
CA ARG A 126 15.44 -12.94 -1.71
C ARG A 126 15.21 -13.61 -3.07
N LEU A 127 13.98 -13.50 -3.60
CA LEU A 127 13.65 -14.06 -4.92
C LEU A 127 14.46 -13.39 -6.02
N HIS A 128 14.67 -12.06 -5.94
CA HIS A 128 15.49 -11.36 -6.94
C HIS A 128 16.97 -11.68 -6.84
N VAL A 129 17.52 -11.91 -5.64
CA VAL A 129 18.89 -12.42 -5.47
C VAL A 129 18.99 -13.83 -6.06
N LEU A 130 18.02 -14.70 -5.80
CA LEU A 130 17.98 -16.05 -6.33
C LEU A 130 17.88 -16.06 -7.86
N LEU A 131 17.02 -15.19 -8.43
CA LEU A 131 16.89 -15.03 -9.88
C LEU A 131 18.22 -14.61 -10.52
N ARG A 132 18.93 -13.64 -9.95
CA ARG A 132 20.25 -13.20 -10.44
C ARG A 132 21.28 -14.32 -10.40
N ARG A 133 21.32 -15.11 -9.31
CA ARG A 133 22.20 -16.28 -9.20
C ARG A 133 21.87 -17.38 -10.24
N TYR A 134 20.60 -17.58 -10.52
CA TYR A 134 20.14 -18.48 -11.57
C TYR A 134 20.59 -18.00 -12.97
N GLN A 135 20.39 -16.72 -13.27
CA GLN A 135 20.77 -16.10 -14.55
C GLN A 135 22.29 -16.16 -14.81
N THR A 136 23.10 -16.06 -13.76
CA THR A 136 24.57 -16.18 -13.85
C THR A 136 25.08 -17.61 -13.81
N GLY A 137 24.20 -18.62 -13.76
CA GLY A 137 24.58 -20.03 -13.70
C GLY A 137 25.18 -20.49 -12.37
N LEU A 138 25.10 -19.65 -11.33
CA LEU A 138 25.62 -19.99 -9.99
C LEU A 138 24.75 -21.00 -9.23
N VAL A 139 23.50 -21.15 -9.64
CA VAL A 139 22.55 -22.13 -9.09
C VAL A 139 21.82 -22.81 -10.25
N GLY A 140 21.43 -24.08 -10.07
CA GLY A 140 20.60 -24.81 -11.03
C GLY A 140 19.18 -24.29 -11.09
N ASN A 141 18.18 -25.17 -11.20
CA ASN A 141 16.77 -24.82 -11.23
C ASN A 141 16.19 -24.76 -9.79
N PRO A 142 16.18 -23.57 -9.12
CA PRO A 142 15.66 -23.48 -7.77
C PRO A 142 14.14 -23.73 -7.78
N PRO A 143 13.62 -24.58 -6.88
CA PRO A 143 12.19 -24.90 -6.82
C PRO A 143 11.31 -23.66 -6.63
N GLU A 144 11.77 -22.66 -5.89
CA GLU A 144 11.05 -21.41 -5.66
C GLU A 144 10.79 -20.63 -6.97
N LEU A 145 11.75 -20.62 -7.91
CA LEU A 145 11.60 -19.96 -9.21
C LEU A 145 10.78 -20.78 -10.20
N MET A 146 10.83 -22.11 -10.08
CA MET A 146 10.13 -23.04 -10.97
C MET A 146 8.71 -23.32 -10.52
N ALA A 147 8.35 -22.97 -9.29
CA ALA A 147 7.00 -23.13 -8.75
C ALA A 147 5.96 -22.41 -9.62
N PRO A 148 4.76 -22.99 -9.77
CA PRO A 148 3.64 -22.28 -10.39
C PRO A 148 3.30 -21.05 -9.56
N TYR A 149 3.07 -19.92 -10.26
CA TYR A 149 2.55 -18.71 -9.61
C TYR A 149 1.06 -18.87 -9.37
N SER A 150 0.65 -18.62 -8.14
CA SER A 150 -0.75 -18.44 -7.76
C SER A 150 -0.97 -17.02 -7.28
N SER A 151 -1.97 -16.34 -7.85
CA SER A 151 -2.40 -15.03 -7.40
C SER A 151 -3.32 -15.10 -6.18
N GLU A 152 -3.63 -16.31 -5.70
CA GLU A 152 -4.51 -16.45 -4.53
C GLU A 152 -3.90 -15.76 -3.30
N PRO A 153 -4.70 -14.93 -2.61
CA PRO A 153 -4.24 -14.29 -1.38
C PRO A 153 -3.93 -15.36 -0.33
N VAL A 154 -2.69 -15.42 0.10
CA VAL A 154 -2.34 -16.25 1.27
C VAL A 154 -3.10 -15.71 2.47
N SER A 155 -3.84 -16.57 3.17
CA SER A 155 -4.53 -16.20 4.39
C SER A 155 -3.52 -15.69 5.44
N VAL A 156 -3.63 -14.41 5.74
CA VAL A 156 -2.76 -13.72 6.70
C VAL A 156 -3.48 -13.67 8.05
N PRO A 157 -2.82 -14.00 9.18
CA PRO A 157 -3.40 -13.88 10.50
C PRO A 157 -4.01 -12.49 10.76
N GLU A 158 -5.10 -12.43 11.53
CA GLU A 158 -5.78 -11.17 11.83
C GLU A 158 -4.85 -10.11 12.42
N ASP A 159 -3.87 -10.52 13.24
CA ASP A 159 -2.93 -9.61 13.86
C ASP A 159 -2.06 -8.86 12.83
N CYS A 160 -1.68 -9.53 11.74
CA CYS A 160 -0.87 -8.92 10.68
C CYS A 160 -1.66 -7.88 9.85
N ARG A 161 -2.99 -8.07 9.71
CA ARG A 161 -3.89 -7.19 8.96
C ARG A 161 -4.73 -6.28 9.87
N SER A 162 -4.19 -5.92 11.03
CA SER A 162 -4.88 -5.11 12.02
C SER A 162 -4.12 -3.85 12.40
N MET A 163 -4.88 -2.81 12.73
CA MET A 163 -4.36 -1.58 13.30
C MET A 163 -4.94 -1.34 14.68
N PHE A 164 -4.08 -0.91 15.59
CA PHE A 164 -4.47 -0.39 16.90
C PHE A 164 -4.83 1.08 16.74
N ILE A 165 -5.96 1.47 17.33
CA ILE A 165 -6.45 2.86 17.28
C ILE A 165 -6.60 3.41 18.69
N THR A 166 -6.29 4.69 18.86
CA THR A 166 -6.53 5.45 20.08
C THR A 166 -7.28 6.74 19.78
N PHE A 167 -8.10 7.17 20.70
CA PHE A 167 -8.94 8.34 20.57
C PHE A 167 -8.41 9.51 21.37
N SER A 168 -8.70 10.72 20.93
CA SER A 168 -8.45 11.92 21.74
C SER A 168 -9.34 11.92 22.98
N LYS A 169 -8.77 12.28 24.13
CA LYS A 169 -9.44 12.28 25.40
C LYS A 169 -10.70 13.15 25.34
N GLY A 170 -11.84 12.58 25.73
CA GLY A 170 -13.13 13.30 25.76
C GLY A 170 -13.89 13.37 24.43
N MET A 171 -13.40 12.72 23.37
CA MET A 171 -14.07 12.66 22.07
C MET A 171 -14.23 11.18 21.65
N PRO A 172 -15.21 10.48 22.21
CA PRO A 172 -15.51 9.12 21.80
C PRO A 172 -16.03 9.10 20.37
N ILE A 173 -15.68 8.05 19.65
CA ILE A 173 -16.19 7.76 18.32
C ILE A 173 -16.78 6.36 18.31
N ASP A 174 -17.89 6.17 17.64
CA ASP A 174 -18.51 4.87 17.54
C ASP A 174 -17.83 3.99 16.51
N ARG A 175 -17.88 2.67 16.74
CA ARG A 175 -17.28 1.69 15.82
C ARG A 175 -17.89 1.76 14.43
N GLU A 176 -19.18 2.07 14.34
CA GLU A 176 -19.93 2.25 13.10
C GLU A 176 -19.40 3.44 12.30
N GLU A 177 -19.09 4.56 12.94
CA GLU A 177 -18.51 5.73 12.29
C GLU A 177 -17.11 5.42 11.71
N ILE A 178 -16.29 4.68 12.46
CA ILE A 178 -14.97 4.22 11.98
C ILE A 178 -15.14 3.30 10.77
N PHE A 179 -16.06 2.33 10.86
CA PHE A 179 -16.33 1.37 9.79
C PHE A 179 -16.80 2.09 8.52
N GLU A 180 -17.78 2.98 8.63
CA GLU A 180 -18.32 3.72 7.49
C GLU A 180 -17.29 4.68 6.88
N TYR A 181 -16.44 5.32 7.68
CA TYR A 181 -15.35 6.15 7.17
C TYR A 181 -14.44 5.37 6.22
N PHE A 182 -13.94 4.21 6.66
CA PHE A 182 -13.08 3.40 5.81
C PHE A 182 -13.81 2.83 4.60
N LYS A 183 -15.06 2.42 4.77
CA LYS A 183 -15.89 1.91 3.68
C LYS A 183 -16.18 2.96 2.61
N GLN A 184 -16.49 4.19 2.99
CA GLN A 184 -16.75 5.28 2.05
C GLN A 184 -15.48 5.71 1.33
N LYS A 185 -14.36 5.74 2.04
CA LYS A 185 -13.11 6.28 1.51
C LYS A 185 -12.28 5.24 0.76
N TRP A 186 -12.30 3.99 1.22
CA TRP A 186 -11.40 2.93 0.76
C TRP A 186 -12.15 1.70 0.26
N GLY A 187 -13.46 1.79 0.12
CA GLY A 187 -14.33 0.69 -0.26
C GLY A 187 -14.45 -0.36 0.83
N ASP A 188 -14.86 -1.55 0.45
CA ASP A 188 -15.12 -2.66 1.39
C ASP A 188 -13.80 -3.31 1.87
N CYS A 189 -13.01 -2.55 2.64
CA CYS A 189 -11.68 -2.93 3.12
C CYS A 189 -11.65 -3.46 4.56
N VAL A 190 -12.67 -3.16 5.39
CA VAL A 190 -12.71 -3.50 6.82
C VAL A 190 -13.56 -4.75 7.06
N VAL A 191 -13.04 -5.69 7.84
CA VAL A 191 -13.79 -6.86 8.31
C VAL A 191 -14.61 -6.51 9.55
N ARG A 192 -13.97 -5.88 10.54
CA ARG A 192 -14.63 -5.47 11.79
C ARG A 192 -13.80 -4.45 12.56
N VAL A 193 -14.49 -3.69 13.43
CA VAL A 193 -13.90 -2.78 14.40
C VAL A 193 -14.21 -3.31 15.81
N LEU A 194 -13.20 -3.46 16.64
CA LEU A 194 -13.31 -3.86 18.03
C LEU A 194 -12.99 -2.67 18.91
N MET A 195 -13.87 -2.37 19.87
CA MET A 195 -13.68 -1.29 20.83
C MET A 195 -13.32 -1.85 22.21
N GLU A 196 -12.62 -1.05 22.99
CA GLU A 196 -12.38 -1.35 24.41
C GLU A 196 -13.70 -1.67 25.13
N LYS A 197 -13.68 -2.72 25.96
CA LYS A 197 -14.78 -3.01 26.86
C LYS A 197 -14.67 -2.10 28.08
N THR A 198 -15.57 -1.13 28.21
CA THR A 198 -15.58 -0.19 29.32
C THR A 198 -16.61 -0.57 30.37
N SER A 199 -16.32 -0.22 31.62
CA SER A 199 -17.30 -0.29 32.71
C SER A 199 -18.36 0.81 32.51
N CYS A 200 -19.54 0.63 33.11
CA CYS A 200 -20.70 1.49 32.98
C CYS A 200 -20.35 3.00 33.00
N GLY A 201 -20.66 3.70 31.91
CA GLY A 201 -20.53 5.15 31.79
C GLY A 201 -19.19 5.70 31.24
N ASN A 202 -18.20 4.85 31.05
CA ASN A 202 -16.94 5.30 30.46
C ASN A 202 -16.92 5.10 28.94
N ALA A 203 -16.44 6.12 28.20
CA ALA A 203 -16.22 6.02 26.77
C ALA A 203 -14.94 5.19 26.47
N PRO A 204 -14.93 4.39 25.39
CA PRO A 204 -13.73 3.65 25.00
C PRO A 204 -12.59 4.62 24.65
N MET A 205 -11.37 4.27 25.04
CA MET A 205 -10.17 5.06 24.79
C MET A 205 -9.35 4.52 23.62
N TYR A 206 -9.59 3.26 23.25
CA TYR A 206 -8.86 2.60 22.16
C TYR A 206 -9.73 1.53 21.48
N GLY A 207 -9.25 1.06 20.34
CA GLY A 207 -9.87 -0.02 19.61
C GLY A 207 -8.88 -0.72 18.69
N ARG A 208 -9.40 -1.63 17.89
CA ARG A 208 -8.66 -2.37 16.86
C ARG A 208 -9.50 -2.46 15.59
N ILE A 209 -8.93 -2.06 14.47
CA ILE A 209 -9.50 -2.26 13.15
C ILE A 209 -8.87 -3.49 12.52
N ILE A 210 -9.68 -4.40 12.00
CA ILE A 210 -9.25 -5.59 11.29
C ILE A 210 -9.62 -5.40 9.83
N PHE A 211 -8.62 -5.32 8.96
CA PHE A 211 -8.79 -5.18 7.52
C PHE A 211 -8.90 -6.54 6.82
N LYS A 212 -9.37 -6.54 5.59
CA LYS A 212 -9.44 -7.74 4.74
C LYS A 212 -8.05 -8.26 4.37
N SER A 213 -7.06 -7.37 4.20
CA SER A 213 -5.68 -7.74 3.90
C SER A 213 -4.66 -6.85 4.62
N GLU A 214 -3.40 -7.29 4.65
CA GLU A 214 -2.28 -6.49 5.18
C GLU A 214 -1.96 -5.29 4.28
N ALA A 215 -2.27 -5.35 2.99
CA ALA A 215 -2.04 -4.25 2.05
C ALA A 215 -2.72 -2.97 2.50
N PHE A 216 -3.95 -3.04 3.04
CA PHE A 216 -4.65 -1.86 3.57
C PHE A 216 -3.91 -1.25 4.77
N VAL A 217 -3.35 -2.06 5.66
CA VAL A 217 -2.52 -1.56 6.78
C VAL A 217 -1.29 -0.81 6.26
N ARG A 218 -0.63 -1.35 5.23
CA ARG A 218 0.54 -0.74 4.58
C ARG A 218 0.20 0.57 3.90
N LEU A 219 -0.95 0.64 3.21
CA LEU A 219 -1.43 1.85 2.54
C LEU A 219 -1.82 2.94 3.55
N VAL A 220 -2.53 2.59 4.63
CA VAL A 220 -2.89 3.54 5.69
C VAL A 220 -1.65 4.12 6.34
N LEU A 221 -0.65 3.30 6.65
CA LEU A 221 0.59 3.76 7.28
C LEU A 221 1.53 4.47 6.32
N ASN A 222 1.58 4.06 5.06
CA ASN A 222 2.47 4.58 4.01
C ASN A 222 3.92 4.80 4.50
N GLY A 223 4.45 3.80 5.21
CA GLY A 223 5.81 3.83 5.76
C GLY A 223 5.97 4.56 7.09
N GLU A 224 4.90 5.13 7.64
CA GLU A 224 4.91 5.75 8.95
C GLU A 224 4.59 4.75 10.07
N ARG A 225 5.13 5.01 11.27
CA ARG A 225 4.85 4.18 12.46
C ARG A 225 3.52 4.51 13.11
N LEU A 226 3.10 5.75 12.98
CA LEU A 226 1.91 6.30 13.63
C LEU A 226 1.29 7.33 12.69
N VAL A 227 0.00 7.17 12.41
CA VAL A 227 -0.76 8.02 11.51
C VAL A 227 -1.92 8.63 12.25
N LYS A 228 -2.20 9.90 11.99
CA LYS A 228 -3.36 10.63 12.51
C LYS A 228 -4.37 10.77 11.38
N ILE A 229 -5.61 10.38 11.64
CA ILE A 229 -6.74 10.65 10.75
C ILE A 229 -7.84 11.40 11.51
N ILE A 230 -8.70 12.08 10.77
CA ILE A 230 -9.85 12.82 11.30
C ILE A 230 -11.12 12.15 10.75
N ILE A 231 -12.02 11.76 11.64
CA ILE A 231 -13.33 11.22 11.30
C ILE A 231 -14.37 12.13 11.94
N GLY A 232 -15.13 12.84 11.11
CA GLY A 232 -15.99 13.92 11.60
C GLY A 232 -15.16 14.97 12.35
N ASN A 233 -15.47 15.17 13.64
CA ASN A 233 -14.72 16.07 14.53
C ASN A 233 -13.71 15.34 15.43
N CYS A 234 -13.59 14.01 15.30
CA CYS A 234 -12.73 13.20 16.17
C CYS A 234 -11.38 12.93 15.53
N GLN A 235 -10.31 13.11 16.29
CA GLN A 235 -8.96 12.73 15.90
C GLN A 235 -8.66 11.33 16.42
N ILE A 236 -8.23 10.43 15.54
CA ILE A 236 -7.79 9.11 15.90
C ILE A 236 -6.35 8.88 15.44
N TRP A 237 -5.60 8.14 16.26
CA TRP A 237 -4.24 7.74 15.98
C TRP A 237 -4.20 6.25 15.67
N LEU A 238 -3.56 5.89 14.56
CA LEU A 238 -3.47 4.52 14.08
C LEU A 238 -2.02 4.08 14.00
N ARG A 239 -1.77 2.87 14.47
CA ARG A 239 -0.48 2.17 14.30
C ARG A 239 -0.71 0.70 14.02
N LYS A 240 0.31 0.01 13.50
CA LYS A 240 0.24 -1.44 13.32
C LYS A 240 -0.08 -2.10 14.68
N TYR A 241 -1.00 -3.06 14.66
CA TYR A 241 -1.29 -3.85 15.84
C TYR A 241 -0.12 -4.78 16.15
N VAL A 242 0.26 -4.83 17.43
CA VAL A 242 1.26 -5.76 17.97
C VAL A 242 0.60 -6.49 19.11
N PRO A 243 0.45 -7.83 19.04
CA PRO A 243 -0.09 -8.62 20.14
C PRO A 243 0.75 -8.43 21.40
N ARG A 244 0.10 -8.38 22.57
CA ARG A 244 0.84 -8.46 23.83
C ARG A 244 1.41 -9.86 23.95
N PRO A 245 2.67 -10.02 24.38
CA PRO A 245 3.18 -11.35 24.72
C PRO A 245 2.27 -11.94 25.80
N THR A 246 1.75 -13.13 25.55
CA THR A 246 1.12 -13.96 26.58
C THR A 246 2.21 -14.35 27.56
N ASN A 247 2.16 -13.82 28.78
CA ASN A 247 2.94 -14.38 29.86
C ASN A 247 2.27 -15.72 30.23
N ASP A 248 2.80 -16.79 29.64
CA ASP A 248 2.57 -18.17 30.13
C ASP A 248 3.38 -18.41 31.42
#